data_00a28932e7d826b584a5470ea4dbf38c
#
_entry.id   00a28932e7d826b584a5470ea4dbf38c
#
_cell.length_a   1.000
_cell.length_b   1.000
_cell.length_c   1.000
_cell.angle_alpha   90.00
_cell.angle_beta   90.00
_cell.angle_gamma   90.00
#
_symmetry.space_group_name_H-M   'P 1'
#
loop_
_entity.id
_entity.type
_entity.pdbx_description
1 polymer ?
#
loop_
_entity_poly.entity_id
_entity_poly.type
_entity_poly.pdbx_seq_one_letter_code
_entity_poly.pdbx_strand_id
1 'polypeptide(L)'
;MVSLASDYGRYGYRRITAMLRREGFMVNHKRVERIWKVEGLKIPKKQPPRRRLWLNDGSCVRLRPLYPNHVWSYDFVQHYTHDKRKFRMLTLIDEFTKECLALPVARSLKSDQVLDTLADLFTSRPIPEHIRSDNGSEFTAEKVREWLKAVGVKTLFITPGSPWENGYNESFNGKLRDELLNREIFDSLIEAKVLVERWRKEYNQIRPHSSLGYIPPAPESIYPTI
;
A
#
# COMPACT_ATOMS: atom_id res chain seq x y z
N MET A 1 -12.11 8.42 -21.21
CA MET A 1 -11.93 6.99 -20.90
C MET A 1 -10.62 6.43 -21.46
N VAL A 2 -10.36 6.56 -22.77
CA VAL A 2 -9.08 6.07 -23.37
C VAL A 2 -7.88 6.75 -22.74
N SER A 3 -7.91 8.07 -22.54
CA SER A 3 -6.86 8.81 -21.81
C SER A 3 -6.61 8.24 -20.42
N LEU A 4 -7.64 8.08 -19.59
CA LEU A 4 -7.50 7.47 -18.26
C LEU A 4 -6.93 6.05 -18.32
N ALA A 5 -7.29 5.26 -19.33
CA ALA A 5 -6.75 3.92 -19.50
C ALA A 5 -5.27 3.93 -19.93
N SER A 6 -4.84 4.95 -20.66
CA SER A 6 -3.43 5.18 -21.02
C SER A 6 -2.62 5.60 -19.80
N ASP A 7 -3.11 6.58 -19.04
CA ASP A 7 -2.43 7.12 -17.85
C ASP A 7 -2.32 6.06 -16.75
N TYR A 8 -3.39 5.27 -16.55
CA TYR A 8 -3.50 4.23 -15.53
C TYR A 8 -3.55 2.82 -16.15
N GLY A 9 -2.57 2.43 -16.91
CA GLY A 9 -2.53 1.18 -17.70
C GLY A 9 -2.72 -0.13 -16.93
N ARG A 10 -2.72 -0.10 -15.57
CA ARG A 10 -3.02 -1.25 -14.68
C ARG A 10 -4.45 -1.21 -14.14
N TYR A 11 -5.26 -0.21 -14.50
CA TYR A 11 -6.64 -0.11 -14.04
C TYR A 11 -7.59 -0.72 -15.08
N GLY A 12 -8.45 -1.62 -14.63
CA GLY A 12 -9.49 -2.19 -15.47
C GLY A 12 -10.72 -1.29 -15.55
N TYR A 13 -11.63 -1.64 -16.46
CA TYR A 13 -12.85 -0.88 -16.74
C TYR A 13 -13.65 -0.48 -15.47
N ARG A 14 -13.64 -1.29 -14.40
CA ARG A 14 -14.34 -0.96 -13.15
C ARG A 14 -13.71 0.23 -12.41
N ARG A 15 -12.37 0.27 -12.32
CA ARG A 15 -11.65 1.42 -11.73
C ARG A 15 -11.80 2.66 -12.60
N ILE A 16 -11.67 2.51 -13.92
CA ILE A 16 -11.90 3.60 -14.88
C ILE A 16 -13.33 4.12 -14.78
N THR A 17 -14.33 3.25 -14.57
CA THR A 17 -15.71 3.69 -14.32
C THR A 17 -15.81 4.55 -13.05
N ALA A 18 -15.13 4.15 -11.97
CA ALA A 18 -15.14 4.93 -10.73
C ALA A 18 -14.48 6.30 -10.92
N MET A 19 -13.38 6.37 -11.65
CA MET A 19 -12.71 7.64 -11.96
C MET A 19 -13.59 8.55 -12.82
N LEU A 20 -14.21 8.04 -13.87
CA LEU A 20 -15.16 8.79 -14.70
C LEU A 20 -16.33 9.36 -13.88
N ARG A 21 -16.86 8.58 -12.94
CA ARG A 21 -17.94 9.06 -12.06
C ARG A 21 -17.49 10.19 -11.15
N ARG A 22 -16.25 10.15 -10.67
CA ARG A 22 -15.65 11.25 -9.88
C ARG A 22 -15.44 12.52 -10.72
N GLU A 23 -15.20 12.38 -12.02
CA GLU A 23 -15.16 13.49 -12.99
C GLU A 23 -16.56 13.99 -13.39
N GLY A 24 -17.65 13.47 -12.78
CA GLY A 24 -19.02 13.87 -13.04
C GLY A 24 -19.74 13.11 -14.15
N PHE A 25 -19.13 12.13 -14.78
CA PHE A 25 -19.79 11.35 -15.83
C PHE A 25 -20.79 10.33 -15.23
N MET A 26 -22.05 10.45 -15.57
CA MET A 26 -23.11 9.50 -15.17
C MET A 26 -23.06 8.25 -16.06
N VAL A 27 -22.12 7.35 -15.79
CA VAL A 27 -21.89 6.14 -16.59
C VAL A 27 -22.06 4.86 -15.78
N ASN A 28 -22.63 3.83 -16.44
CA ASN A 28 -22.71 2.48 -15.87
C ASN A 28 -21.46 1.69 -16.29
N HIS A 29 -20.96 0.85 -15.40
CA HIS A 29 -19.80 0.00 -15.65
C HIS A 29 -19.97 -0.92 -16.86
N LYS A 30 -21.20 -1.41 -17.17
CA LYS A 30 -21.49 -2.20 -18.37
C LYS A 30 -21.26 -1.40 -19.67
N ARG A 31 -21.60 -0.09 -19.69
CA ARG A 31 -21.32 0.79 -20.83
C ARG A 31 -19.82 0.97 -21.03
N VAL A 32 -19.10 1.23 -19.92
CA VAL A 32 -17.63 1.38 -19.94
C VAL A 32 -16.98 0.08 -20.39
N GLU A 33 -17.43 -1.08 -19.91
CA GLU A 33 -16.91 -2.39 -20.31
C GLU A 33 -17.11 -2.65 -21.81
N ARG A 34 -18.28 -2.30 -22.37
CA ARG A 34 -18.54 -2.43 -23.82
C ARG A 34 -17.56 -1.60 -24.63
N ILE A 35 -17.40 -0.32 -24.27
CA ILE A 35 -16.47 0.58 -24.98
C ILE A 35 -15.03 0.07 -24.81
N TRP A 36 -14.66 -0.39 -23.60
CA TRP A 36 -13.36 -1.00 -23.31
C TRP A 36 -13.00 -2.12 -24.28
N LYS A 37 -13.97 -3.00 -24.57
CA LYS A 37 -13.80 -4.11 -25.53
C LYS A 37 -13.69 -3.61 -26.98
N VAL A 38 -14.50 -2.63 -27.37
CA VAL A 38 -14.50 -2.04 -28.72
C VAL A 38 -13.15 -1.35 -29.00
N GLU A 39 -12.64 -0.61 -28.03
CA GLU A 39 -11.33 0.07 -28.11
C GLU A 39 -10.14 -0.89 -27.97
N GLY A 40 -10.36 -2.20 -27.85
CA GLY A 40 -9.30 -3.19 -27.73
C GLY A 40 -8.43 -3.06 -26.48
N LEU A 41 -8.90 -2.32 -25.47
CA LEU A 41 -8.15 -2.08 -24.25
C LEU A 41 -7.98 -3.37 -23.44
N LYS A 42 -6.76 -3.63 -22.97
CA LYS A 42 -6.42 -4.84 -22.20
C LYS A 42 -5.56 -4.47 -21.01
N ILE A 43 -5.82 -5.11 -19.88
CA ILE A 43 -4.90 -5.06 -18.75
C ILE A 43 -3.90 -6.21 -18.92
N PRO A 44 -2.59 -5.98 -18.71
CA PRO A 44 -1.63 -7.07 -18.67
C PRO A 44 -2.07 -8.15 -17.67
N LYS A 45 -2.00 -9.42 -18.06
CA LYS A 45 -2.41 -10.53 -17.20
C LYS A 45 -1.57 -10.51 -15.92
N LYS A 46 -2.23 -10.58 -14.76
CA LYS A 46 -1.54 -10.87 -13.50
C LYS A 46 -0.97 -12.29 -13.58
N GLN A 47 0.20 -12.48 -12.95
CA GLN A 47 0.65 -13.85 -12.69
C GLN A 47 -0.46 -14.58 -11.91
N PRO A 48 -0.75 -15.85 -12.25
CA PRO A 48 -1.72 -16.63 -11.49
C PRO A 48 -1.30 -16.65 -10.02
N PRO A 49 -2.24 -16.51 -9.08
CA PRO A 49 -1.92 -16.60 -7.67
C PRO A 49 -1.28 -17.97 -7.41
N ARG A 50 -0.14 -18.00 -6.71
CA ARG A 50 0.39 -19.26 -6.20
C ARG A 50 -0.69 -19.90 -5.35
N ARG A 51 -0.96 -21.21 -5.54
CA ARG A 51 -1.96 -21.92 -4.77
C ARG A 51 -1.67 -21.73 -3.27
N ARG A 52 -2.66 -21.33 -2.52
CA ARG A 52 -2.58 -21.25 -1.07
C ARG A 52 -2.46 -22.67 -0.52
N LEU A 53 -1.45 -22.91 0.31
CA LEU A 53 -1.17 -24.21 0.91
C LEU A 53 -1.92 -24.42 2.25
N TRP A 54 -2.82 -23.51 2.64
CA TRP A 54 -3.54 -23.61 3.91
C TRP A 54 -5.04 -23.83 3.70
N LEU A 55 -5.60 -24.56 4.62
CA LEU A 55 -7.05 -24.80 4.69
C LEU A 55 -7.76 -23.51 5.09
N ASN A 56 -8.93 -23.26 4.53
CA ASN A 56 -9.77 -22.11 4.85
C ASN A 56 -10.78 -22.53 5.95
N ASP A 57 -10.25 -23.12 7.02
CA ASP A 57 -11.00 -23.78 8.11
C ASP A 57 -11.29 -22.87 9.30
N GLY A 58 -10.97 -21.57 9.18
CA GLY A 58 -11.18 -20.60 10.28
C GLY A 58 -10.14 -20.66 11.39
N SER A 59 -9.13 -21.52 11.30
CA SER A 59 -8.05 -21.65 12.30
C SER A 59 -7.13 -20.42 12.40
N CYS A 60 -7.20 -19.48 11.43
CA CYS A 60 -6.44 -18.24 11.45
C CYS A 60 -7.10 -17.20 12.35
N VAL A 61 -6.72 -17.18 13.61
CA VAL A 61 -7.08 -16.09 14.52
C VAL A 61 -6.17 -14.90 14.23
N ARG A 62 -6.73 -13.89 13.56
CA ARG A 62 -6.03 -12.64 13.27
C ARG A 62 -6.83 -11.48 13.84
N LEU A 63 -6.17 -10.59 14.57
CA LEU A 63 -6.78 -9.31 14.96
C LEU A 63 -7.14 -8.53 13.69
N ARG A 64 -8.44 -8.32 13.45
CA ARG A 64 -8.94 -7.51 12.33
C ARG A 64 -9.08 -6.07 12.78
N PRO A 65 -8.70 -5.08 11.96
CA PRO A 65 -8.91 -3.68 12.29
C PRO A 65 -10.42 -3.38 12.33
N LEU A 66 -10.87 -2.65 13.34
CA LEU A 66 -12.28 -2.31 13.55
C LEU A 66 -12.60 -0.85 13.21
N TYR A 67 -11.61 0.04 13.27
CA TYR A 67 -11.72 1.49 13.04
C TYR A 67 -10.36 2.05 12.57
N PRO A 68 -10.32 3.30 12.06
CA PRO A 68 -9.08 3.96 11.67
C PRO A 68 -8.09 4.04 12.85
N ASN A 69 -6.81 3.82 12.57
CA ASN A 69 -5.72 3.79 13.56
C ASN A 69 -5.85 2.68 14.64
N HIS A 70 -6.67 1.63 14.41
CA HIS A 70 -6.69 0.48 15.30
C HIS A 70 -5.42 -0.38 15.13
N VAL A 71 -5.11 -0.75 13.90
CA VAL A 71 -3.93 -1.55 13.57
C VAL A 71 -3.20 -0.92 12.40
N TRP A 72 -1.95 -0.52 12.64
CA TRP A 72 -1.02 -0.21 11.57
C TRP A 72 -0.16 -1.42 11.27
N SER A 73 0.21 -1.60 10.04
CA SER A 73 1.16 -2.65 9.65
C SER A 73 2.26 -2.08 8.78
N TYR A 74 3.47 -2.58 8.96
CA TYR A 74 4.61 -2.18 8.15
C TYR A 74 5.44 -3.37 7.67
N ASP A 75 6.15 -3.16 6.56
CA ASP A 75 6.97 -4.16 5.91
C ASP A 75 8.06 -3.48 5.07
N PHE A 76 9.08 -4.22 4.68
CA PHE A 76 10.13 -3.74 3.79
C PHE A 76 9.99 -4.30 2.37
N VAL A 77 10.08 -3.40 1.40
CA VAL A 77 10.18 -3.74 -0.01
C VAL A 77 11.55 -3.34 -0.53
N GLN A 78 12.17 -4.23 -1.31
CA GLN A 78 13.46 -3.98 -1.94
C GLN A 78 13.30 -3.85 -3.45
N HIS A 79 14.09 -2.95 -4.03
CA HIS A 79 14.21 -2.77 -5.47
C HIS A 79 15.61 -2.27 -5.82
N TYR A 80 15.88 -2.02 -7.12
CA TYR A 80 17.19 -1.63 -7.61
C TYR A 80 17.08 -0.42 -8.53
N THR A 81 18.09 0.45 -8.49
CA THR A 81 18.32 1.46 -9.52
C THR A 81 18.94 0.82 -10.77
N HIS A 82 18.93 1.52 -11.90
CA HIS A 82 19.45 1.04 -13.19
C HIS A 82 20.89 0.54 -13.08
N ASP A 83 21.71 1.19 -12.27
CA ASP A 83 23.08 0.79 -11.93
C ASP A 83 23.17 -0.44 -10.99
N LYS A 84 22.06 -1.18 -10.82
CA LYS A 84 21.93 -2.37 -9.97
C LYS A 84 22.19 -2.14 -8.47
N ARG A 85 22.26 -0.91 -8.02
CA ARG A 85 22.40 -0.59 -6.61
C ARG A 85 21.05 -0.73 -5.91
N LYS A 86 21.04 -1.53 -4.85
CA LYS A 86 19.85 -1.81 -4.05
C LYS A 86 19.35 -0.57 -3.31
N PHE A 87 18.03 -0.44 -3.20
CA PHE A 87 17.36 0.45 -2.26
C PHE A 87 16.19 -0.26 -1.57
N ARG A 88 15.81 0.24 -0.42
CA ARG A 88 14.71 -0.29 0.40
C ARG A 88 13.64 0.79 0.57
N MET A 89 12.43 0.33 0.75
CA MET A 89 11.26 1.15 1.07
C MET A 89 10.62 0.56 2.32
N LEU A 90 10.27 1.40 3.28
CA LEU A 90 9.43 1.01 4.41
C LEU A 90 7.98 1.31 4.03
N THR A 91 7.13 0.29 3.92
CA THR A 91 5.71 0.45 3.66
C THR A 91 4.97 0.44 4.99
N LEU A 92 4.27 1.51 5.33
CA LEU A 92 3.50 1.63 6.55
C LEU A 92 2.05 1.99 6.19
N ILE A 93 1.12 1.13 6.57
CA ILE A 93 -0.30 1.24 6.19
C ILE A 93 -1.22 1.14 7.40
N ASP A 94 -2.34 1.86 7.36
CA ASP A 94 -3.49 1.61 8.23
C ASP A 94 -4.30 0.44 7.64
N GLU A 95 -4.43 -0.63 8.39
CA GLU A 95 -5.13 -1.83 7.93
C GLU A 95 -6.64 -1.62 7.75
N PHE A 96 -7.26 -0.63 8.42
CA PHE A 96 -8.67 -0.33 8.27
C PHE A 96 -8.95 0.52 7.04
N THR A 97 -8.36 1.71 6.98
CA THR A 97 -8.55 2.67 5.89
C THR A 97 -7.88 2.25 4.59
N LYS A 98 -6.88 1.37 4.63
CA LYS A 98 -5.96 1.00 3.53
C LYS A 98 -5.04 2.14 3.10
N GLU A 99 -4.98 3.23 3.85
CA GLU A 99 -4.10 4.36 3.59
C GLU A 99 -2.63 3.95 3.74
N CYS A 100 -1.80 4.37 2.81
CA CYS A 100 -0.35 4.31 2.94
C CYS A 100 0.14 5.53 3.71
N LEU A 101 0.40 5.34 5.01
CA LEU A 101 0.78 6.41 5.93
C LEU A 101 2.16 6.96 5.62
N ALA A 102 3.13 6.07 5.34
CA ALA A 102 4.49 6.44 4.95
C ALA A 102 5.08 5.42 3.98
N LEU A 103 5.99 5.91 3.12
CA LEU A 103 6.72 5.09 2.15
C LEU A 103 8.14 5.64 1.92
N PRO A 104 8.96 5.83 2.98
CA PRO A 104 10.31 6.35 2.85
C PRO A 104 11.20 5.39 2.05
N VAL A 105 12.10 5.98 1.25
CA VAL A 105 13.04 5.29 0.35
C VAL A 105 14.46 5.63 0.73
N ALA A 106 15.32 4.64 0.95
CA ALA A 106 16.74 4.84 1.23
C ALA A 106 17.59 3.67 0.74
N ARG A 107 18.91 3.86 0.65
CA ARG A 107 19.85 2.77 0.36
C ARG A 107 19.88 1.75 1.50
N SER A 108 19.77 2.22 2.73
CA SER A 108 19.65 1.40 3.93
C SER A 108 18.55 1.98 4.81
N LEU A 109 17.71 1.14 5.35
CA LEU A 109 16.69 1.49 6.35
C LEU A 109 16.91 0.56 7.54
N LYS A 110 17.33 1.15 8.64
CA LYS A 110 17.58 0.48 9.92
C LYS A 110 16.51 0.86 10.95
N SER A 111 16.59 0.32 12.14
CA SER A 111 15.65 0.59 13.24
C SER A 111 15.48 2.08 13.56
N ASP A 112 16.55 2.88 13.48
CA ASP A 112 16.47 4.32 13.76
C ASP A 112 15.56 5.04 12.75
N GLN A 113 15.69 4.75 11.44
CA GLN A 113 14.80 5.33 10.42
C GLN A 113 13.35 4.86 10.56
N VAL A 114 13.13 3.66 11.07
CA VAL A 114 11.77 3.19 11.40
C VAL A 114 11.21 4.02 12.55
N LEU A 115 12.00 4.24 13.62
CA LEU A 115 11.60 5.07 14.76
C LEU A 115 11.31 6.52 14.35
N ASP A 116 12.18 7.13 13.55
CA ASP A 116 12.00 8.49 13.04
C ASP A 116 10.67 8.59 12.26
N THR A 117 10.41 7.63 11.37
CA THR A 117 9.16 7.60 10.58
C THR A 117 7.92 7.45 11.46
N LEU A 118 7.98 6.60 12.49
CA LEU A 118 6.87 6.41 13.41
C LEU A 118 6.66 7.65 14.30
N ALA A 119 7.75 8.26 14.78
CA ALA A 119 7.70 9.48 15.60
C ALA A 119 7.06 10.63 14.81
N ASP A 120 7.45 10.86 13.56
CA ASP A 120 6.84 11.87 12.68
C ASP A 120 5.34 11.64 12.50
N LEU A 121 4.92 10.40 12.32
CA LEU A 121 3.52 10.05 12.17
C LEU A 121 2.73 10.25 13.48
N PHE A 122 3.32 9.91 14.62
CA PHE A 122 2.66 10.06 15.94
C PHE A 122 2.48 11.52 16.35
N THR A 123 3.26 12.45 15.76
CA THR A 123 3.07 13.89 15.97
C THR A 123 1.92 14.44 15.12
N SER A 124 1.64 13.85 13.97
CA SER A 124 0.68 14.36 12.99
C SER A 124 -0.65 13.59 12.95
N ARG A 125 -0.72 12.43 13.62
CA ARG A 125 -1.87 11.51 13.60
C ARG A 125 -2.12 10.87 14.96
N PRO A 126 -3.35 10.37 15.21
CA PRO A 126 -3.62 9.55 16.40
C PRO A 126 -2.69 8.33 16.43
N ILE A 127 -2.13 8.06 17.60
CA ILE A 127 -1.26 6.89 17.84
C ILE A 127 -2.11 5.62 17.69
N PRO A 128 -1.65 4.60 16.95
CA PRO A 128 -2.40 3.36 16.80
C PRO A 128 -2.39 2.53 18.08
N GLU A 129 -3.42 1.73 18.30
CA GLU A 129 -3.41 0.79 19.42
C GLU A 129 -2.41 -0.36 19.20
N HIS A 130 -2.29 -0.78 17.94
CA HIS A 130 -1.47 -1.94 17.58
C HIS A 130 -0.61 -1.63 16.36
N ILE A 131 0.63 -2.14 16.40
CA ILE A 131 1.50 -2.19 15.22
C ILE A 131 1.85 -3.65 14.92
N ARG A 132 1.60 -4.05 13.67
CA ARG A 132 1.92 -5.37 13.13
C ARG A 132 3.15 -5.30 12.25
N SER A 133 4.08 -6.25 12.46
CA SER A 133 5.27 -6.41 11.62
C SER A 133 5.62 -7.88 11.45
N ASP A 134 6.45 -8.17 10.46
CA ASP A 134 7.14 -9.45 10.42
C ASP A 134 8.21 -9.54 11.52
N ASN A 135 8.88 -10.70 11.60
CA ASN A 135 9.96 -10.93 12.56
C ASN A 135 11.35 -10.50 12.02
N GLY A 136 11.40 -9.55 11.09
CA GLY A 136 12.65 -9.02 10.56
C GLY A 136 13.52 -8.41 11.67
N SER A 137 14.84 -8.49 11.54
CA SER A 137 15.81 -8.00 12.53
C SER A 137 15.65 -6.52 12.84
N GLU A 138 15.20 -5.73 11.88
CA GLU A 138 14.96 -4.29 12.03
C GLU A 138 13.74 -3.97 12.91
N PHE A 139 12.80 -4.93 13.05
CA PHE A 139 11.56 -4.78 13.80
C PHE A 139 11.59 -5.47 15.15
N THR A 140 12.38 -6.52 15.26
CA THR A 140 12.66 -7.17 16.55
C THR A 140 13.75 -6.44 17.31
N ALA A 141 14.34 -5.38 16.71
CA ALA A 141 15.31 -4.54 17.42
C ALA A 141 14.68 -4.07 18.74
N GLU A 142 15.33 -4.41 19.84
CA GLU A 142 14.89 -4.12 21.21
C GLU A 142 14.48 -2.65 21.36
N LYS A 143 15.27 -1.75 20.77
CA LYS A 143 15.02 -0.32 20.72
C LYS A 143 13.63 0.07 20.16
N VAL A 144 13.17 -0.57 19.07
CA VAL A 144 11.84 -0.28 18.48
C VAL A 144 10.74 -0.80 19.42
N ARG A 145 10.92 -1.97 19.99
CA ARG A 145 9.95 -2.58 20.91
C ARG A 145 9.81 -1.79 22.20
N GLU A 146 10.92 -1.38 22.78
CA GLU A 146 10.96 -0.56 24.01
C GLU A 146 10.27 0.78 23.78
N TRP A 147 10.59 1.45 22.66
CA TRP A 147 9.97 2.72 22.32
C TRP A 147 8.44 2.58 22.11
N LEU A 148 7.99 1.59 21.35
CA LEU A 148 6.57 1.34 21.16
C LEU A 148 5.85 1.04 22.47
N LYS A 149 6.47 0.27 23.35
CA LYS A 149 5.96 0.00 24.70
C LYS A 149 5.86 1.28 25.55
N ALA A 150 6.88 2.14 25.48
CA ALA A 150 6.90 3.40 26.22
C ALA A 150 5.79 4.36 25.79
N VAL A 151 5.41 4.36 24.50
CA VAL A 151 4.29 5.17 23.98
C VAL A 151 2.94 4.45 24.03
N GLY A 152 2.87 3.27 24.66
CA GLY A 152 1.61 2.54 24.90
C GLY A 152 1.09 1.72 23.71
N VAL A 153 1.88 1.52 22.65
CA VAL A 153 1.50 0.75 21.46
C VAL A 153 1.79 -0.73 21.65
N LYS A 154 0.82 -1.59 21.37
CA LYS A 154 0.97 -3.04 21.40
C LYS A 154 1.54 -3.57 20.10
N THR A 155 2.60 -4.36 20.18
CA THR A 155 3.20 -5.01 19.01
C THR A 155 2.53 -6.35 18.71
N LEU A 156 2.17 -6.57 17.44
CA LEU A 156 1.63 -7.82 16.92
C LEU A 156 2.65 -8.44 15.98
N PHE A 157 3.36 -9.45 16.45
CA PHE A 157 4.31 -10.19 15.62
C PHE A 157 3.60 -11.27 14.83
N ILE A 158 3.99 -11.42 13.57
CA ILE A 158 3.50 -12.48 12.70
C ILE A 158 4.11 -13.79 13.17
N THR A 159 3.27 -14.78 13.44
CA THR A 159 3.72 -16.11 13.83
C THR A 159 4.56 -16.72 12.69
N PRO A 160 5.75 -17.29 12.98
CA PRO A 160 6.53 -17.99 11.95
C PRO A 160 5.67 -19.04 11.22
N GLY A 161 5.68 -18.99 9.89
CA GLY A 161 4.81 -19.87 9.07
C GLY A 161 3.40 -19.37 8.83
N SER A 162 3.02 -18.17 9.33
CA SER A 162 1.69 -17.56 9.18
C SER A 162 1.67 -16.33 8.26
N PRO A 163 2.02 -16.45 6.96
CA PRO A 163 2.10 -15.30 6.04
C PRO A 163 0.75 -14.59 5.87
N TRP A 164 -0.38 -15.26 6.10
CA TRP A 164 -1.71 -14.66 6.04
C TRP A 164 -1.93 -13.53 7.06
N GLU A 165 -1.14 -13.48 8.14
CA GLU A 165 -1.20 -12.40 9.12
C GLU A 165 -0.72 -11.08 8.54
N ASN A 166 0.17 -11.09 7.52
CA ASN A 166 0.66 -9.91 6.81
C ASN A 166 -0.09 -9.60 5.51
N GLY A 167 -1.24 -10.21 5.27
CA GLY A 167 -1.96 -10.11 4.00
C GLY A 167 -2.31 -8.69 3.53
N TYR A 168 -2.37 -7.69 4.44
CA TYR A 168 -2.59 -6.29 4.04
C TYR A 168 -1.34 -5.69 3.40
N ASN A 169 -0.16 -5.87 4.03
CA ASN A 169 1.11 -5.42 3.44
C ASN A 169 1.45 -6.19 2.17
N GLU A 170 1.24 -7.51 2.14
CA GLU A 170 1.44 -8.29 0.90
C GLU A 170 0.58 -7.77 -0.24
N SER A 171 -0.71 -7.49 0.04
CA SER A 171 -1.62 -6.92 -0.95
C SER A 171 -1.20 -5.52 -1.39
N PHE A 172 -0.71 -4.68 -0.48
CA PHE A 172 -0.19 -3.35 -0.77
C PHE A 172 1.10 -3.44 -1.60
N ASN A 173 2.06 -4.21 -1.14
CA ASN A 173 3.35 -4.41 -1.81
C ASN A 173 3.18 -5.00 -3.22
N GLY A 174 2.20 -5.90 -3.39
CA GLY A 174 1.81 -6.41 -4.70
C GLY A 174 1.32 -5.32 -5.65
N LYS A 175 0.58 -4.32 -5.14
CA LYS A 175 0.12 -3.17 -5.95
C LYS A 175 1.28 -2.22 -6.26
N LEU A 176 2.13 -1.92 -5.28
CA LEU A 176 3.33 -1.11 -5.47
C LEU A 176 4.24 -1.70 -6.57
N ARG A 177 4.46 -3.01 -6.53
CA ARG A 177 5.24 -3.70 -7.58
C ARG A 177 4.56 -3.65 -8.94
N ASP A 178 3.26 -3.98 -9.00
CA ASP A 178 2.51 -4.08 -10.25
C ASP A 178 2.28 -2.71 -10.91
N GLU A 179 2.04 -1.67 -10.13
CA GLU A 179 1.62 -0.36 -10.62
C GLU A 179 2.79 0.62 -10.78
N LEU A 180 3.91 0.43 -10.07
CA LEU A 180 5.10 1.28 -10.14
C LEU A 180 6.39 0.50 -10.42
N LEU A 181 6.85 -0.34 -9.49
CA LEU A 181 8.22 -0.86 -9.51
C LEU A 181 8.56 -1.72 -10.73
N ASN A 182 7.57 -2.44 -11.29
CA ASN A 182 7.76 -3.27 -12.48
C ASN A 182 7.55 -2.49 -13.79
N ARG A 183 7.28 -1.20 -13.71
CA ARG A 183 6.99 -0.34 -14.88
C ARG A 183 8.03 0.75 -15.08
N GLU A 184 8.73 1.10 -14.03
CA GLU A 184 9.71 2.18 -14.04
C GLU A 184 11.13 1.64 -13.95
N ILE A 185 12.05 2.31 -14.63
CA ILE A 185 13.48 2.15 -14.46
C ILE A 185 13.97 3.36 -13.70
N PHE A 186 14.54 3.15 -12.52
CA PHE A 186 15.00 4.23 -11.66
C PHE A 186 16.49 4.51 -11.93
N ASP A 187 16.82 5.62 -12.53
CA ASP A 187 18.22 5.99 -12.82
C ASP A 187 18.97 6.39 -11.54
N SER A 188 18.26 6.99 -10.59
CA SER A 188 18.85 7.41 -9.32
C SER A 188 17.96 7.15 -8.12
N LEU A 189 18.56 7.20 -6.91
CA LEU A 189 17.80 7.12 -5.66
C LEU A 189 16.86 8.33 -5.46
N ILE A 190 17.26 9.50 -5.94
CA ILE A 190 16.46 10.73 -5.84
C ILE A 190 15.20 10.58 -6.69
N GLU A 191 15.35 10.09 -7.91
CA GLU A 191 14.23 9.81 -8.80
C GLU A 191 13.30 8.76 -8.18
N ALA A 192 13.85 7.65 -7.63
CA ALA A 192 13.06 6.64 -6.93
C ALA A 192 12.25 7.25 -5.78
N LYS A 193 12.82 8.16 -4.97
CA LYS A 193 12.11 8.87 -3.91
C LYS A 193 10.94 9.68 -4.45
N VAL A 194 11.15 10.44 -5.53
CA VAL A 194 10.12 11.30 -6.13
C VAL A 194 8.97 10.46 -6.71
N LEU A 195 9.29 9.44 -7.50
CA LEU A 195 8.28 8.60 -8.14
C LEU A 195 7.50 7.75 -7.15
N VAL A 196 8.16 7.20 -6.12
CA VAL A 196 7.51 6.43 -5.05
C VAL A 196 6.57 7.32 -4.24
N GLU A 197 6.98 8.54 -3.88
CA GLU A 197 6.12 9.48 -3.14
C GLU A 197 4.93 9.97 -4.00
N ARG A 198 5.15 10.23 -5.29
CA ARG A 198 4.07 10.54 -6.23
C ARG A 198 3.06 9.40 -6.29
N TRP A 199 3.52 8.16 -6.45
CA TRP A 199 2.65 6.99 -6.47
C TRP A 199 1.91 6.81 -5.14
N ARG A 200 2.54 7.07 -3.98
CA ARG A 200 1.89 7.02 -2.67
C ARG A 200 0.71 8.00 -2.59
N LYS A 201 0.90 9.23 -3.06
CA LYS A 201 -0.17 10.24 -3.14
C LYS A 201 -1.30 9.79 -4.07
N GLU A 202 -0.97 9.30 -5.26
CA GLU A 202 -1.96 8.76 -6.21
C GLU A 202 -2.71 7.56 -5.61
N TYR A 203 -2.01 6.65 -4.92
CA TYR A 203 -2.60 5.51 -4.24
C TYR A 203 -3.62 5.94 -3.18
N ASN A 204 -3.31 6.93 -2.37
CA ASN A 204 -4.16 7.41 -1.30
C ASN A 204 -5.33 8.27 -1.79
N GLN A 205 -5.11 9.14 -2.77
CA GLN A 205 -6.03 10.21 -3.13
C GLN A 205 -6.84 9.92 -4.40
N ILE A 206 -6.29 9.16 -5.32
CA ILE A 206 -6.86 8.98 -6.66
C ILE A 206 -7.30 7.54 -6.89
N ARG A 207 -6.49 6.56 -6.48
CA ARG A 207 -6.66 5.17 -6.81
C ARG A 207 -7.97 4.57 -6.28
N PRO A 208 -8.89 4.06 -7.14
CA PRO A 208 -10.11 3.41 -6.65
C PRO A 208 -9.81 2.03 -6.02
N HIS A 209 -10.29 1.81 -4.80
CA HIS A 209 -10.14 0.55 -4.06
C HIS A 209 -11.44 -0.24 -4.03
N SER A 210 -11.45 -1.45 -4.56
CA SER A 210 -12.66 -2.29 -4.59
C SER A 210 -13.18 -2.64 -3.20
N SER A 211 -12.28 -2.79 -2.21
CA SER A 211 -12.64 -3.06 -0.81
C SER A 211 -13.25 -1.85 -0.09
N LEU A 212 -13.12 -0.65 -0.66
CA LEU A 212 -13.67 0.60 -0.15
C LEU A 212 -14.79 1.13 -1.07
N GLY A 213 -15.49 0.27 -1.80
CA GLY A 213 -16.53 0.72 -2.72
C GLY A 213 -16.02 1.55 -3.91
N TYR A 214 -14.77 1.37 -4.31
CA TYR A 214 -14.07 2.14 -5.34
C TYR A 214 -13.78 3.60 -4.96
N ILE A 215 -13.75 3.92 -3.67
CA ILE A 215 -13.26 5.19 -3.15
C ILE A 215 -11.75 5.05 -2.86
N PRO A 216 -10.93 6.12 -2.98
CA PRO A 216 -9.55 6.15 -2.51
C PRO A 216 -9.46 6.03 -0.98
N PRO A 217 -8.32 5.58 -0.41
CA PRO A 217 -8.14 5.43 1.02
C PRO A 217 -8.23 6.75 1.83
N ALA A 218 -7.71 7.84 1.27
CA ALA A 218 -7.69 9.16 1.93
C ALA A 218 -8.04 10.27 0.92
N PRO A 219 -9.30 10.33 0.44
CA PRO A 219 -9.72 11.32 -0.54
C PRO A 219 -9.66 12.75 0.00
N GLU A 220 -9.80 12.93 1.30
CA GLU A 220 -9.87 14.25 1.97
C GLU A 220 -8.52 14.96 2.02
N SER A 221 -7.40 14.22 1.94
CA SER A 221 -6.06 14.81 1.92
C SER A 221 -5.75 15.59 0.62
N ILE A 222 -6.66 15.57 -0.37
CA ILE A 222 -6.58 16.41 -1.58
C ILE A 222 -6.98 17.86 -1.29
N TYR A 223 -7.85 18.08 -0.30
CA TYR A 223 -8.32 19.39 0.10
C TYR A 223 -7.86 19.67 1.53
N PRO A 224 -6.74 20.41 1.73
CA PRO A 224 -6.48 20.95 3.05
C PRO A 224 -7.71 21.77 3.44
N THR A 225 -8.35 21.39 4.53
CA THR A 225 -9.42 22.18 5.14
C THR A 225 -8.79 23.53 5.47
N ILE A 226 -9.23 24.59 4.77
CA ILE A 226 -8.87 25.98 5.03
C ILE A 226 -9.40 26.37 6.41
#